data_4df98e1d8398f5aebf000fe28a57469e
#
_entry.id   4df98e1d8398f5aebf000fe28a57469e
#
_cell.length_a   1.000
_cell.length_b   1.000
_cell.length_c   1.000
_cell.angle_alpha   90.00
_cell.angle_beta   90.00
_cell.angle_gamma   90.00
#
_symmetry.space_group_name_H-M   'P 1'
#
loop_
_entity.id
_entity.type
_entity.pdbx_description
1 polymer ?
#
loop_
_entity_poly.entity_id
_entity_poly.type
_entity_poly.pdbx_seq_one_letter_code
_entity_poly.pdbx_strand_id
1 'polypeptide(L)'
;KTEAKVKLREIVFSQIAGEPEAILMQQAQEIQDMLKSGSPFEVLASQHGQSPFRAKGGDWGVMVSSREIRSDGIRETAFKMKKGEVSKPFTIELLERKPNGQVGKSGKIAVYILKVEDLKPAGIKSLDQVRPEIEKILASRIEAKSQRQWFNRLKRDAFIQVNLPNDKAPRQ
;
A
#
# COMPACT_ATOMS: atom_id res chain seq x y z
N LYS A 1 0.81 -9.30 -15.71
CA LYS A 1 0.06 -8.02 -15.64
C LYS A 1 0.72 -7.14 -14.59
N THR A 2 0.90 -5.86 -14.88
CA THR A 2 1.33 -4.84 -13.90
C THR A 2 0.09 -4.12 -13.37
N GLU A 3 0.05 -3.90 -12.06
CA GLU A 3 -1.01 -3.08 -11.46
C GLU A 3 -0.77 -1.60 -11.76
N ALA A 4 -1.85 -0.83 -11.85
CA ALA A 4 -1.74 0.62 -11.90
C ALA A 4 -1.10 1.14 -10.62
N LYS A 5 -0.21 2.13 -10.74
CA LYS A 5 0.44 2.79 -9.60
C LYS A 5 0.35 4.31 -9.75
N VAL A 6 0.18 4.98 -8.62
CA VAL A 6 0.14 6.45 -8.55
C VAL A 6 1.21 6.96 -7.60
N LYS A 7 1.78 8.12 -7.91
CA LYS A 7 2.58 8.92 -6.99
C LYS A 7 1.72 10.10 -6.54
N LEU A 8 1.58 10.25 -5.23
CA LEU A 8 0.64 11.21 -4.64
C LEU A 8 1.37 12.25 -3.79
N ARG A 9 0.78 13.43 -3.74
CA ARG A 9 0.94 14.41 -2.66
C ARG A 9 -0.39 14.63 -1.98
N GLU A 10 -0.33 15.00 -0.70
CA GLU A 10 -1.52 15.26 0.09
C GLU A 10 -1.40 16.53 0.93
N ILE A 11 -2.52 17.21 1.10
CA ILE A 11 -2.74 18.20 2.16
C ILE A 11 -3.88 17.64 3.01
N VAL A 12 -3.68 17.61 4.32
CA VAL A 12 -4.62 17.00 5.27
C VAL A 12 -4.94 17.99 6.37
N PHE A 13 -6.21 18.13 6.69
CA PHE A 13 -6.72 18.81 7.87
C PHE A 13 -7.44 17.79 8.74
N SER A 14 -6.87 17.49 9.90
CA SER A 14 -7.40 16.47 10.81
C SER A 14 -8.14 17.10 11.96
N GLN A 15 -9.20 16.46 12.41
CA GLN A 15 -9.91 16.83 13.62
C GLN A 15 -9.08 16.49 14.87
N ILE A 16 -8.22 17.44 15.31
CA ILE A 16 -7.29 17.23 16.43
C ILE A 16 -7.97 17.54 17.76
N ALA A 17 -8.63 18.70 17.87
CA ALA A 17 -9.26 19.18 19.10
C ALA A 17 -10.82 19.16 19.05
N GLY A 18 -11.40 18.36 18.14
CA GLY A 18 -12.84 18.25 17.99
C GLY A 18 -13.46 19.33 17.10
N GLU A 19 -12.64 19.95 16.23
CA GLU A 19 -13.14 20.96 15.30
C GLU A 19 -14.28 20.42 14.44
N PRO A 20 -15.35 21.22 14.20
CA PRO A 20 -16.41 20.85 13.31
C PRO A 20 -15.90 20.58 11.87
N GLU A 21 -16.48 19.60 11.20
CA GLU A 21 -16.14 19.29 9.79
C GLU A 21 -16.21 20.52 8.88
N ALA A 22 -17.18 21.40 9.10
CA ALA A 22 -17.36 22.62 8.34
C ALA A 22 -16.12 23.53 8.37
N ILE A 23 -15.43 23.62 9.51
CA ILE A 23 -14.20 24.41 9.65
C ILE A 23 -13.06 23.80 8.86
N LEU A 24 -12.88 22.46 8.95
CA LEU A 24 -11.85 21.75 8.19
C LEU A 24 -12.09 21.87 6.68
N MET A 25 -13.35 21.79 6.27
CA MET A 25 -13.73 21.93 4.87
C MET A 25 -13.51 23.35 4.37
N GLN A 26 -13.79 24.37 5.19
CA GLN A 26 -13.51 25.77 4.85
C GLN A 26 -12.00 25.99 4.67
N GLN A 27 -11.16 25.52 5.59
CA GLN A 27 -9.71 25.60 5.47
C GLN A 27 -9.20 24.92 4.19
N ALA A 28 -9.73 23.75 3.87
CA ALA A 28 -9.37 23.03 2.67
C ALA A 28 -9.82 23.77 1.40
N GLN A 29 -10.99 24.45 1.43
CA GLN A 29 -11.48 25.26 0.32
C GLN A 29 -10.59 26.49 0.09
N GLU A 30 -10.15 27.16 1.13
CA GLU A 30 -9.20 28.29 1.04
C GLU A 30 -7.90 27.84 0.37
N ILE A 31 -7.35 26.70 0.76
CA ILE A 31 -6.16 26.10 0.12
C ILE A 31 -6.45 25.80 -1.35
N GLN A 32 -7.61 25.24 -1.68
CA GLN A 32 -7.97 24.96 -3.06
C GLN A 32 -8.03 26.22 -3.92
N ASP A 33 -8.51 27.32 -3.38
CA ASP A 33 -8.56 28.59 -4.09
C ASP A 33 -7.16 29.19 -4.29
N MET A 34 -6.27 29.04 -3.32
CA MET A 34 -4.84 29.40 -3.48
C MET A 34 -4.17 28.53 -4.57
N LEU A 35 -4.48 27.22 -4.63
CA LEU A 35 -3.97 26.34 -5.69
C LEU A 35 -4.46 26.76 -7.07
N LYS A 36 -5.74 27.14 -7.20
CA LYS A 36 -6.30 27.69 -8.45
C LYS A 36 -5.65 29.00 -8.87
N SER A 37 -5.24 29.83 -7.90
CA SER A 37 -4.50 31.09 -8.17
C SER A 37 -3.04 30.85 -8.54
N GLY A 38 -2.56 29.59 -8.57
CA GLY A 38 -1.22 29.24 -9.03
C GLY A 38 -0.19 29.02 -7.90
N SER A 39 -0.62 29.04 -6.64
CA SER A 39 0.29 28.71 -5.53
C SER A 39 0.81 27.28 -5.63
N PRO A 40 2.11 27.02 -5.39
CA PRO A 40 2.67 25.66 -5.47
C PRO A 40 2.07 24.75 -4.40
N PHE A 41 1.65 23.56 -4.79
CA PHE A 41 1.06 22.57 -3.88
C PHE A 41 2.00 22.23 -2.71
N GLU A 42 3.28 22.08 -2.99
CA GLU A 42 4.33 21.70 -2.03
C GLU A 42 4.49 22.74 -0.92
N VAL A 43 4.38 24.03 -1.27
CA VAL A 43 4.46 25.15 -0.32
C VAL A 43 3.24 25.12 0.59
N LEU A 44 2.05 25.03 0.02
CA LEU A 44 0.81 24.99 0.80
C LEU A 44 0.73 23.76 1.70
N ALA A 45 1.19 22.59 1.20
CA ALA A 45 1.26 21.37 2.00
C ALA A 45 2.21 21.52 3.20
N SER A 46 3.36 22.18 2.99
CA SER A 46 4.34 22.42 4.06
C SER A 46 3.87 23.45 5.08
N GLN A 47 3.15 24.48 4.66
CA GLN A 47 2.69 25.56 5.54
C GLN A 47 1.42 25.19 6.30
N HIS A 48 0.45 24.61 5.64
CA HIS A 48 -0.91 24.41 6.17
C HIS A 48 -1.26 22.96 6.45
N GLY A 49 -0.60 21.98 5.80
CA GLY A 49 -0.92 20.57 5.99
C GLY A 49 -0.57 20.05 7.37
N GLN A 50 -1.35 19.08 7.84
CA GLN A 50 -1.15 18.36 9.11
C GLN A 50 -0.72 16.90 8.86
N SER A 51 -0.39 16.56 7.63
CA SER A 51 0.08 15.24 7.21
C SER A 51 1.47 14.92 7.78
N PRO A 52 1.79 13.64 8.06
CA PRO A 52 3.16 13.20 8.35
C PRO A 52 4.15 13.56 7.23
N PHE A 53 3.66 13.74 5.99
CA PHE A 53 4.47 14.11 4.83
C PHE A 53 4.64 15.63 4.66
N ARG A 54 4.14 16.44 5.57
CA ARG A 54 4.21 17.91 5.54
C ARG A 54 5.61 18.42 5.22
N ALA A 55 6.64 17.91 5.91
CA ALA A 55 8.03 18.34 5.73
C ALA A 55 8.59 18.10 4.31
N LYS A 56 7.92 17.22 3.54
CA LYS A 56 8.25 16.90 2.13
C LYS A 56 7.26 17.51 1.14
N GLY A 57 6.53 18.56 1.55
CA GLY A 57 5.49 19.15 0.69
C GLY A 57 4.35 18.18 0.38
N GLY A 58 4.00 17.30 1.30
CA GLY A 58 2.94 16.31 1.16
C GLY A 58 3.31 15.07 0.34
N ASP A 59 4.54 14.93 -0.16
CA ASP A 59 4.96 13.83 -1.04
C ASP A 59 5.05 12.49 -0.28
N TRP A 60 4.34 11.48 -0.75
CA TRP A 60 4.43 10.11 -0.22
C TRP A 60 5.77 9.42 -0.52
N GLY A 61 6.58 9.97 -1.44
CA GLY A 61 7.92 9.50 -1.76
C GLY A 61 7.99 8.24 -2.63
N VAL A 62 6.90 7.50 -2.75
CA VAL A 62 6.83 6.22 -3.47
C VAL A 62 5.59 6.15 -4.37
N MET A 63 5.67 5.32 -5.41
CA MET A 63 4.50 4.96 -6.19
C MET A 63 3.76 3.81 -5.50
N VAL A 64 2.48 4.00 -5.25
CA VAL A 64 1.60 3.02 -4.59
C VAL A 64 0.56 2.45 -5.56
N SER A 65 0.25 1.18 -5.39
CA SER A 65 -0.86 0.51 -6.08
C SER A 65 -2.17 0.70 -5.30
N SER A 66 -3.29 0.37 -5.94
CA SER A 66 -4.60 0.46 -5.29
C SER A 66 -4.73 -0.40 -4.03
N ARG A 67 -3.99 -1.51 -3.94
CA ARG A 67 -4.00 -2.42 -2.78
C ARG A 67 -3.22 -1.89 -1.59
N GLU A 68 -2.22 -1.03 -1.85
CA GLU A 68 -1.38 -0.44 -0.80
C GLU A 68 -2.06 0.75 -0.13
N ILE A 69 -3.07 1.36 -0.78
CA ILE A 69 -3.84 2.46 -0.21
C ILE A 69 -4.98 1.90 0.66
N ARG A 70 -4.88 2.09 1.96
CA ARG A 70 -5.85 1.55 2.93
C ARG A 70 -7.20 2.24 2.91
N SER A 71 -7.22 3.56 2.68
CA SER A 71 -8.44 4.35 2.63
C SER A 71 -9.11 4.24 1.27
N ASP A 72 -10.37 3.80 1.26
CA ASP A 72 -11.17 3.68 0.05
C ASP A 72 -11.38 5.04 -0.62
N GLY A 73 -11.63 6.09 0.15
CA GLY A 73 -11.82 7.45 -0.37
C GLY A 73 -10.56 7.99 -1.07
N ILE A 74 -9.37 7.78 -0.48
CA ILE A 74 -8.11 8.16 -1.14
C ILE A 74 -7.90 7.33 -2.40
N ARG A 75 -8.10 6.01 -2.32
CA ARG A 75 -7.89 5.09 -3.44
C ARG A 75 -8.78 5.45 -4.62
N GLU A 76 -10.08 5.61 -4.39
CA GLU A 76 -11.02 5.95 -5.45
C GLU A 76 -10.74 7.30 -6.08
N THR A 77 -10.43 8.31 -5.27
CA THR A 77 -10.12 9.65 -5.76
C THR A 77 -8.84 9.63 -6.58
N ALA A 78 -7.75 9.05 -6.04
CA ALA A 78 -6.44 9.03 -6.70
C ALA A 78 -6.44 8.32 -8.06
N PHE A 79 -7.14 7.18 -8.18
CA PHE A 79 -7.17 6.41 -9.43
C PHE A 79 -8.20 6.90 -10.47
N LYS A 80 -9.08 7.83 -10.10
CA LYS A 80 -9.97 8.54 -11.05
C LYS A 80 -9.30 9.76 -11.67
N MET A 81 -8.24 10.28 -11.04
CA MET A 81 -7.54 11.49 -11.44
C MET A 81 -6.47 11.22 -12.50
N LYS A 82 -6.15 12.27 -13.26
CA LYS A 82 -5.05 12.27 -14.23
C LYS A 82 -3.77 12.79 -13.60
N LYS A 83 -2.64 12.50 -14.25
CA LYS A 83 -1.34 13.07 -13.86
C LYS A 83 -1.41 14.60 -13.85
N GLY A 84 -0.91 15.20 -12.77
CA GLY A 84 -0.91 16.65 -12.53
C GLY A 84 -2.22 17.20 -11.95
N GLU A 85 -3.28 16.40 -11.88
CA GLU A 85 -4.57 16.83 -11.39
C GLU A 85 -4.59 16.96 -9.86
N VAL A 86 -5.34 17.94 -9.36
CA VAL A 86 -5.60 18.18 -7.93
C VAL A 86 -7.07 17.90 -7.66
N SER A 87 -7.35 17.12 -6.60
CA SER A 87 -8.73 16.81 -6.20
C SER A 87 -9.44 18.02 -5.60
N LYS A 88 -10.77 17.98 -5.60
CA LYS A 88 -11.54 18.79 -4.67
C LYS A 88 -11.31 18.31 -3.24
N PRO A 89 -11.53 19.15 -2.20
CA PRO A 89 -11.54 18.70 -0.81
C PRO A 89 -12.58 17.59 -0.63
N PHE A 90 -12.21 16.55 0.13
CA PHE A 90 -13.12 15.47 0.49
C PHE A 90 -12.79 14.94 1.89
N THR A 91 -13.84 14.47 2.58
CA THR A 91 -13.76 14.00 3.95
C THR A 91 -13.52 12.50 3.99
N ILE A 92 -12.66 12.08 4.92
CA ILE A 92 -12.42 10.67 5.24
C ILE A 92 -12.61 10.47 6.73
N GLU A 93 -13.32 9.43 7.11
CA GLU A 93 -13.38 8.97 8.49
C GLU A 93 -12.07 8.23 8.82
N LEU A 94 -11.41 8.67 9.89
CA LEU A 94 -10.13 8.10 10.31
C LEU A 94 -10.35 6.72 10.96
N LEU A 95 -9.39 5.85 10.72
CA LEU A 95 -9.34 4.54 11.35
C LEU A 95 -8.40 4.56 12.54
N GLU A 96 -8.79 3.90 13.63
CA GLU A 96 -7.93 3.72 14.79
C GLU A 96 -7.81 2.23 15.15
N ARG A 97 -6.72 1.90 15.81
CA ARG A 97 -6.54 0.56 16.36
C ARG A 97 -7.19 0.53 17.75
N LYS A 98 -8.23 -0.28 17.89
CA LYS A 98 -8.93 -0.49 19.17
C LYS A 98 -8.07 -1.32 20.13
N PRO A 99 -8.35 -1.27 21.46
CA PRO A 99 -7.61 -2.05 22.47
C PRO A 99 -7.60 -3.57 22.21
N ASN A 100 -8.62 -4.10 21.54
CA ASN A 100 -8.70 -5.50 21.13
C ASN A 100 -7.84 -5.85 19.88
N GLY A 101 -7.02 -4.90 19.37
CA GLY A 101 -6.18 -5.06 18.21
C GLY A 101 -6.87 -4.91 16.86
N GLN A 102 -8.18 -4.81 16.82
CA GLN A 102 -8.94 -4.59 15.59
C GLN A 102 -8.84 -3.14 15.13
N VAL A 103 -8.82 -2.94 13.81
CA VAL A 103 -8.90 -1.61 13.18
C VAL A 103 -10.38 -1.29 12.96
N GLY A 104 -10.82 -0.16 13.45
CA GLY A 104 -12.19 0.31 13.30
C GLY A 104 -12.25 1.82 13.12
N LYS A 105 -13.43 2.32 12.84
CA LYS A 105 -13.71 3.75 12.72
C LYS A 105 -13.46 4.45 14.04
N SER A 106 -12.74 5.58 14.00
CA SER A 106 -12.41 6.37 15.21
C SER A 106 -13.51 7.36 15.59
N GLY A 107 -14.47 7.60 14.70
CA GLY A 107 -15.44 8.70 14.82
C GLY A 107 -14.84 10.08 14.54
N LYS A 108 -13.53 10.15 14.25
CA LYS A 108 -12.84 11.37 13.85
C LYS A 108 -12.74 11.43 12.34
N ILE A 109 -12.73 12.64 11.80
CA ILE A 109 -12.62 12.89 10.37
C ILE A 109 -11.35 13.64 10.02
N ALA A 110 -10.96 13.56 8.77
CA ALA A 110 -9.96 14.42 8.15
C ALA A 110 -10.40 14.81 6.76
N VAL A 111 -10.09 16.04 6.36
CA VAL A 111 -10.32 16.56 5.02
C VAL A 111 -9.02 16.48 4.23
N TYR A 112 -9.09 15.91 3.04
CA TYR A 112 -7.95 15.67 2.16
C TYR A 112 -8.07 16.50 0.88
N ILE A 113 -6.92 16.97 0.41
CA ILE A 113 -6.70 17.43 -0.97
C ILE A 113 -5.55 16.60 -1.51
N LEU A 114 -5.75 15.93 -2.63
CA LEU A 114 -4.74 15.07 -3.28
C LEU A 114 -4.25 15.71 -4.58
N LYS A 115 -2.97 15.50 -4.88
CA LYS A 115 -2.39 15.79 -6.20
C LYS A 115 -1.73 14.53 -6.73
N VAL A 116 -2.03 14.17 -7.97
CA VAL A 116 -1.36 13.06 -8.66
C VAL A 116 -0.10 13.59 -9.34
N GLU A 117 1.07 13.24 -8.81
CA GLU A 117 2.37 13.61 -9.38
C GLU A 117 2.70 12.79 -10.63
N ASP A 118 2.43 11.47 -10.54
CA ASP A 118 2.67 10.54 -11.63
C ASP A 118 1.69 9.38 -11.60
N LEU A 119 1.37 8.84 -12.76
CA LEU A 119 0.43 7.73 -12.92
C LEU A 119 1.01 6.72 -13.91
N LYS A 120 1.23 5.50 -13.44
CA LYS A 120 1.55 4.35 -14.30
C LYS A 120 0.28 3.51 -14.46
N PRO A 121 -0.28 3.43 -15.67
CA PRO A 121 -1.48 2.62 -15.90
C PRO A 121 -1.16 1.13 -15.71
N ALA A 122 -2.20 0.35 -15.43
CA ALA A 122 -2.11 -1.09 -15.48
C ALA A 122 -1.69 -1.53 -16.89
N GLY A 123 -0.82 -2.50 -16.97
CA GLY A 123 -0.29 -2.95 -18.25
C GLY A 123 0.03 -4.44 -18.28
N ILE A 124 0.50 -4.87 -19.42
CA ILE A 124 1.05 -6.21 -19.63
C ILE A 124 2.55 -6.01 -19.88
N LYS A 125 3.39 -6.60 -19.04
CA LYS A 125 4.83 -6.65 -19.33
C LYS A 125 5.04 -7.44 -20.62
N SER A 126 5.94 -6.98 -21.49
CA SER A 126 6.32 -7.75 -22.68
C SER A 126 6.97 -9.07 -22.27
N LEU A 127 6.96 -10.05 -23.17
CA LEU A 127 7.58 -11.35 -22.91
C LEU A 127 9.07 -11.19 -22.54
N ASP A 128 9.77 -10.30 -23.21
CA ASP A 128 11.19 -10.06 -22.96
C ASP A 128 11.46 -9.51 -21.56
N GLN A 129 10.55 -8.68 -21.03
CA GLN A 129 10.65 -8.15 -19.67
C GLN A 129 10.39 -9.21 -18.58
N VAL A 130 9.63 -10.24 -18.88
CA VAL A 130 9.28 -11.29 -17.90
C VAL A 130 10.07 -12.59 -18.12
N ARG A 131 10.70 -12.75 -19.27
CA ARG A 131 11.47 -13.95 -19.63
C ARG A 131 12.47 -14.37 -18.55
N PRO A 132 13.36 -13.48 -18.01
CA PRO A 132 14.33 -13.89 -17.00
C PRO A 132 13.66 -14.40 -15.71
N GLU A 133 12.54 -13.78 -15.32
CA GLU A 133 11.77 -14.20 -14.15
C GLU A 133 11.11 -15.56 -14.36
N ILE A 134 10.54 -15.79 -15.54
CA ILE A 134 9.93 -17.07 -15.94
C ILE A 134 10.99 -18.17 -15.99
N GLU A 135 12.14 -17.91 -16.61
CA GLU A 135 13.25 -18.86 -16.69
C GLU A 135 13.77 -19.27 -15.31
N LYS A 136 13.91 -18.31 -14.40
CA LYS A 136 14.29 -18.58 -13.00
C LYS A 136 13.26 -19.47 -12.30
N ILE A 137 11.97 -19.17 -12.45
CA ILE A 137 10.89 -19.97 -11.86
C ILE A 137 10.87 -21.38 -12.43
N LEU A 138 11.04 -21.52 -13.75
CA LEU A 138 11.08 -22.81 -14.41
C LEU A 138 12.29 -23.63 -13.96
N ALA A 139 13.47 -23.03 -13.91
CA ALA A 139 14.68 -23.69 -13.41
C ALA A 139 14.49 -24.24 -11.99
N SER A 140 13.99 -23.40 -11.06
CA SER A 140 13.71 -23.84 -9.68
C SER A 140 12.68 -24.99 -9.61
N ARG A 141 11.66 -24.96 -10.47
CA ARG A 141 10.67 -26.05 -10.53
C ARG A 141 11.27 -27.35 -11.06
N ILE A 142 12.12 -27.28 -12.08
CA ILE A 142 12.82 -28.42 -12.64
C ILE A 142 13.76 -29.03 -11.61
N GLU A 143 14.55 -28.21 -10.90
CA GLU A 143 15.43 -28.64 -9.82
C GLU A 143 14.64 -29.36 -8.71
N ALA A 144 13.58 -28.75 -8.21
CA ALA A 144 12.73 -29.34 -7.17
C ALA A 144 12.08 -30.66 -7.62
N LYS A 145 11.67 -30.73 -8.88
CA LYS A 145 11.12 -31.97 -9.46
C LYS A 145 12.19 -33.07 -9.55
N SER A 146 13.38 -32.70 -10.03
CA SER A 146 14.50 -33.64 -10.16
C SER A 146 14.98 -34.17 -8.80
N GLN A 147 15.11 -33.28 -7.81
CA GLN A 147 15.42 -33.68 -6.43
C GLN A 147 14.38 -34.64 -5.84
N ARG A 148 13.07 -34.34 -6.04
CA ARG A 148 12.01 -35.21 -5.57
C ARG A 148 12.03 -36.56 -6.25
N GLN A 149 12.27 -36.62 -7.56
CA GLN A 149 12.38 -37.87 -8.32
C GLN A 149 13.59 -38.68 -7.86
N TRP A 150 14.74 -38.04 -7.68
CA TRP A 150 15.95 -38.64 -7.17
C TRP A 150 15.76 -39.21 -5.76
N PHE A 151 15.17 -38.42 -4.86
CA PHE A 151 14.87 -38.86 -3.50
C PHE A 151 13.88 -40.05 -3.46
N ASN A 152 12.86 -40.03 -4.31
CA ASN A 152 11.92 -41.16 -4.41
C ASN A 152 12.58 -42.43 -4.97
N ARG A 153 13.56 -42.27 -5.87
CA ARG A 153 14.37 -43.38 -6.37
C ARG A 153 15.24 -43.97 -5.26
N LEU A 154 15.95 -43.09 -4.52
CA LEU A 154 16.75 -43.54 -3.37
C LEU A 154 15.90 -44.26 -2.33
N LYS A 155 14.75 -43.75 -1.97
CA LYS A 155 13.84 -44.42 -1.01
C LYS A 155 13.38 -45.79 -1.47
N ARG A 156 13.23 -45.99 -2.75
CA ARG A 156 12.78 -47.28 -3.33
C ARG A 156 13.90 -48.32 -3.36
N ASP A 157 15.11 -47.84 -3.63
CA ASP A 157 16.28 -48.69 -3.84
C ASP A 157 17.11 -48.87 -2.55
N ALA A 158 16.86 -48.09 -1.48
CA ALA A 158 17.55 -48.16 -0.21
C ALA A 158 16.75 -48.98 0.84
N PHE A 159 17.43 -49.86 1.53
CA PHE A 159 16.91 -50.51 2.75
C PHE A 159 16.97 -49.50 3.91
N ILE A 160 15.82 -48.97 4.35
CA ILE A 160 15.75 -48.01 5.45
C ILE A 160 15.40 -48.75 6.74
N GLN A 161 16.34 -48.91 7.62
CA GLN A 161 16.12 -49.40 8.99
C GLN A 161 15.93 -48.21 9.92
N VAL A 162 14.70 -48.04 10.45
CA VAL A 162 14.39 -47.00 11.43
C VAL A 162 14.54 -47.58 12.84
N ASN A 163 15.60 -47.19 13.53
CA ASN A 163 15.76 -47.52 14.95
C ASN A 163 15.04 -46.46 15.79
N LEU A 164 13.78 -46.72 16.13
CA LEU A 164 13.08 -45.89 17.11
C LEU A 164 13.60 -46.17 18.52
N PRO A 165 13.93 -45.20 19.36
CA PRO A 165 14.24 -45.39 20.74
C PRO A 165 13.04 -46.06 21.43
N ASN A 166 13.30 -47.16 22.14
CA ASN A 166 12.27 -47.94 22.80
C ASN A 166 11.82 -47.21 24.07
N ASP A 167 10.79 -46.40 24.00
CA ASP A 167 10.19 -45.70 25.13
C ASP A 167 9.36 -46.68 25.99
N LYS A 168 10.02 -47.71 26.51
CA LYS A 168 9.50 -48.49 27.62
C LYS A 168 10.24 -48.07 28.87
N ALA A 169 9.87 -46.92 29.46
CA ALA A 169 10.11 -46.68 30.87
C ALA A 169 9.21 -47.65 31.71
N PRO A 170 9.75 -48.42 32.62
CA PRO A 170 8.92 -49.26 33.49
C PRO A 170 8.13 -48.35 34.43
N ARG A 171 6.80 -48.51 34.43
CA ARG A 171 5.96 -47.96 35.49
C ARG A 171 6.27 -48.72 36.80
N GLN A 172 6.83 -48.01 37.78
CA GLN A 172 6.74 -48.34 39.20
C GLN A 172 5.57 -47.63 39.84
#